data_890941459788759b5950a72da3eef204
#
_entry.id   890941459788759b5950a72da3eef204
#
_cell.length_a   1.000
_cell.length_b   1.000
_cell.length_c   1.000
_cell.angle_alpha   90.00
_cell.angle_beta   90.00
_cell.angle_gamma   90.00
#
_symmetry.space_group_name_H-M   'P 1'
#
loop_
_entity.id
_entity.type
_entity.pdbx_description
1 polymer ?
#
loop_
_entity_poly.entity_id
_entity_poly.type
_entity_poly.pdbx_seq_one_letter_code
_entity_poly.pdbx_strand_id
1 'polypeptide(L)'
;MDFGITIKPDISIDRILSLTRQAESSGFSFGWIFDSHVIWKEPFPLLTLMAANTKKMRLGTCVTNPAVRDVTVSASLFATLNLASGGRMELGIGRGDSSRRVLGKKPTTLENLEEFVRIFRNLNAGKTVDLEGVPTKFPWTNGEVPRVWVAGYGPKALRTAGRIGDGVILQFADPDLIDWCLGFVREGAKEAGRDFSKIEVMAAAPVWASDDLKTAREHVRWFPALVSNHVMDLISKYKPEELPPALTSFVKDRGKYDYLHHCEVGSDNAEFVTDEVVDRFCLIGPVEEHRKKLDRLRNAGVTQFNIYLMSGDEEKTLEVYQREILPHYAK
;
A
#
# COMPACT_ATOMS: atom_id res chain seq x y z
N MET A 1 10.78 12.03 6.92
CA MET A 1 9.67 11.18 6.41
C MET A 1 9.94 10.95 4.94
N ASP A 2 9.90 9.71 4.49
CA ASP A 2 10.09 9.37 3.08
C ASP A 2 8.78 9.51 2.30
N PHE A 3 8.89 9.63 0.98
CA PHE A 3 7.72 9.73 0.08
C PHE A 3 7.77 8.67 -0.99
N GLY A 4 6.61 8.10 -1.27
CA GLY A 4 6.41 7.12 -2.33
C GLY A 4 5.24 7.47 -3.23
N ILE A 5 5.17 6.79 -4.36
CA ILE A 5 4.01 6.81 -5.26
C ILE A 5 3.49 5.39 -5.46
N THR A 6 2.19 5.24 -5.64
CA THR A 6 1.59 4.00 -6.18
C THR A 6 0.92 4.30 -7.51
N ILE A 7 1.27 3.54 -8.53
CA ILE A 7 0.71 3.64 -9.88
C ILE A 7 -0.32 2.53 -10.08
N LYS A 8 -1.49 2.91 -10.61
CA LYS A 8 -2.50 1.99 -11.12
C LYS A 8 -2.11 1.55 -12.53
N PRO A 9 -1.90 0.25 -12.81
CA PRO A 9 -1.37 -0.19 -14.11
C PRO A 9 -2.44 -0.35 -15.20
N ASP A 10 -3.37 0.60 -15.30
CA ASP A 10 -4.39 0.72 -16.37
C ASP A 10 -3.97 1.66 -17.50
N ILE A 11 -3.02 2.55 -17.26
CA ILE A 11 -2.44 3.49 -18.23
C ILE A 11 -1.39 2.81 -19.13
N SER A 12 -0.91 3.49 -20.18
CA SER A 12 0.12 2.94 -21.08
C SER A 12 1.44 2.66 -20.35
N ILE A 13 2.20 1.67 -20.84
CA ILE A 13 3.51 1.33 -20.25
C ILE A 13 4.45 2.54 -20.30
N ASP A 14 4.50 3.25 -21.42
CA ASP A 14 5.35 4.44 -21.59
C ASP A 14 5.01 5.51 -20.54
N ARG A 15 3.71 5.72 -20.24
CA ARG A 15 3.27 6.66 -19.20
C ARG A 15 3.69 6.19 -17.82
N ILE A 16 3.56 4.89 -17.50
CA ILE A 16 4.05 4.32 -16.23
C ILE A 16 5.54 4.63 -16.06
N LEU A 17 6.35 4.39 -17.10
CA LEU A 17 7.78 4.61 -17.06
C LEU A 17 8.14 6.11 -16.98
N SER A 18 7.38 6.97 -17.66
CA SER A 18 7.56 8.43 -17.58
C SER A 18 7.32 8.94 -16.17
N LEU A 19 6.17 8.58 -15.56
CA LEU A 19 5.83 8.95 -14.19
C LEU A 19 6.85 8.40 -13.17
N THR A 20 7.32 7.17 -13.37
CA THR A 20 8.34 6.56 -12.50
C THR A 20 9.65 7.34 -12.53
N ARG A 21 10.14 7.70 -13.73
CA ARG A 21 11.36 8.52 -13.87
C ARG A 21 11.17 9.93 -13.31
N GLN A 22 10.03 10.55 -13.56
CA GLN A 22 9.71 11.87 -13.01
C GLN A 22 9.67 11.82 -11.47
N ALA A 23 9.03 10.82 -10.87
CA ALA A 23 8.98 10.68 -9.43
C ALA A 23 10.39 10.51 -8.83
N GLU A 24 11.24 9.64 -9.41
CA GLU A 24 12.62 9.50 -8.93
C GLU A 24 13.40 10.81 -9.04
N SER A 25 13.32 11.51 -10.17
CA SER A 25 14.00 12.79 -10.38
C SER A 25 13.47 13.91 -9.47
N SER A 26 12.20 13.82 -9.08
CA SER A 26 11.55 14.73 -8.13
C SER A 26 11.91 14.45 -6.65
N GLY A 27 12.62 13.35 -6.36
CA GLY A 27 13.07 13.02 -5.00
C GLY A 27 12.19 12.02 -4.25
N PHE A 28 11.22 11.38 -4.90
CA PHE A 28 10.48 10.27 -4.29
C PHE A 28 11.37 9.04 -4.12
N SER A 29 11.31 8.41 -2.95
CA SER A 29 12.18 7.29 -2.58
C SER A 29 11.58 5.94 -2.92
N PHE A 30 10.26 5.83 -3.09
CA PHE A 30 9.55 4.59 -3.33
C PHE A 30 8.59 4.68 -4.52
N GLY A 31 8.56 3.60 -5.32
CA GLY A 31 7.61 3.38 -6.41
C GLY A 31 6.88 2.05 -6.23
N TRP A 32 5.58 2.10 -6.08
CA TRP A 32 4.73 0.95 -5.86
C TRP A 32 3.77 0.74 -7.02
N ILE A 33 3.33 -0.50 -7.21
CA ILE A 33 2.33 -0.84 -8.23
C ILE A 33 1.29 -1.81 -7.67
N PHE A 34 0.04 -1.65 -8.08
CA PHE A 34 -1.04 -2.57 -7.69
C PHE A 34 -0.90 -3.93 -8.36
N ASP A 35 -1.33 -5.00 -7.65
CA ASP A 35 -1.43 -6.36 -8.17
C ASP A 35 -2.88 -6.85 -8.16
N SER A 36 -3.59 -6.55 -9.25
CA SER A 36 -4.97 -7.00 -9.52
C SER A 36 -5.10 -7.42 -10.99
N HIS A 37 -4.47 -8.53 -11.32
CA HIS A 37 -4.21 -9.05 -12.66
C HIS A 37 -5.46 -9.29 -13.55
N VAL A 38 -6.67 -9.27 -12.99
CA VAL A 38 -7.91 -9.42 -13.77
C VAL A 38 -8.38 -8.07 -14.30
N ILE A 39 -8.20 -7.00 -13.54
CA ILE A 39 -8.68 -5.66 -13.89
C ILE A 39 -7.59 -4.75 -14.44
N TRP A 40 -6.30 -5.08 -14.18
CA TRP A 40 -5.15 -4.29 -14.60
C TRP A 40 -4.02 -5.18 -15.13
N LYS A 41 -3.02 -4.53 -15.73
CA LYS A 41 -1.83 -5.22 -16.24
C LYS A 41 -1.04 -5.91 -15.12
N GLU A 42 -0.38 -7.01 -15.47
CA GLU A 42 0.49 -7.78 -14.57
C GLU A 42 1.63 -6.91 -14.02
N PRO A 43 1.83 -6.82 -12.69
CA PRO A 43 2.79 -5.89 -12.10
C PRO A 43 4.26 -6.27 -12.31
N PHE A 44 4.62 -7.56 -12.38
CA PHE A 44 6.04 -7.96 -12.39
C PHE A 44 6.80 -7.58 -13.65
N PRO A 45 6.25 -7.73 -14.87
CA PRO A 45 6.87 -7.14 -16.06
C PRO A 45 7.06 -5.62 -15.95
N LEU A 46 6.08 -4.93 -15.35
CA LEU A 46 6.16 -3.48 -15.14
C LEU A 46 7.21 -3.12 -14.10
N LEU A 47 7.30 -3.82 -12.98
CA LEU A 47 8.35 -3.64 -11.98
C LEU A 47 9.75 -3.87 -12.57
N THR A 48 9.90 -4.84 -13.47
CA THR A 48 11.16 -5.04 -14.21
C THR A 48 11.54 -3.82 -15.02
N LEU A 49 10.60 -3.27 -15.77
CA LEU A 49 10.81 -2.06 -16.57
C LEU A 49 11.05 -0.83 -15.69
N MET A 50 10.31 -0.66 -14.60
CA MET A 50 10.53 0.42 -13.62
C MET A 50 11.93 0.32 -13.01
N ALA A 51 12.38 -0.88 -12.63
CA ALA A 51 13.72 -1.11 -12.07
C ALA A 51 14.84 -0.76 -13.06
N ALA A 52 14.66 -1.09 -14.34
CA ALA A 52 15.60 -0.77 -15.41
C ALA A 52 15.63 0.74 -15.75
N ASN A 53 14.56 1.48 -15.44
CA ASN A 53 14.43 2.91 -15.72
C ASN A 53 14.69 3.81 -14.49
N THR A 54 15.08 3.25 -13.34
CA THR A 54 15.41 3.97 -12.10
C THR A 54 16.76 3.51 -11.54
N LYS A 55 17.37 4.33 -10.67
CA LYS A 55 18.69 4.05 -10.10
C LYS A 55 18.68 3.94 -8.57
N LYS A 56 17.80 4.66 -7.90
CA LYS A 56 17.78 4.80 -6.43
C LYS A 56 16.45 4.42 -5.82
N MET A 57 15.35 4.63 -6.55
CA MET A 57 13.99 4.38 -6.08
C MET A 57 13.81 2.91 -5.70
N ARG A 58 13.31 2.67 -4.51
CA ARG A 58 12.88 1.33 -4.06
C ARG A 58 11.53 1.02 -4.70
N LEU A 59 11.35 -0.21 -5.14
CA LEU A 59 10.20 -0.61 -5.97
C LEU A 59 9.51 -1.84 -5.39
N GLY A 60 8.19 -1.88 -5.49
CA GLY A 60 7.46 -3.02 -4.96
C GLY A 60 5.98 -3.08 -5.34
N THR A 61 5.31 -4.09 -4.82
CA THR A 61 3.86 -4.24 -4.93
C THR A 61 3.13 -3.54 -3.78
N CYS A 62 2.00 -2.90 -4.06
CA CYS A 62 1.15 -2.29 -3.02
C CYS A 62 -0.34 -2.60 -3.27
N VAL A 63 -0.78 -3.82 -3.05
CA VAL A 63 -0.08 -4.98 -2.51
C VAL A 63 -0.40 -6.24 -3.32
N THR A 64 0.52 -7.21 -3.35
CA THR A 64 0.21 -8.58 -3.78
C THR A 64 -0.45 -9.38 -2.65
N ASN A 65 -0.73 -10.67 -2.88
CA ASN A 65 -1.28 -11.58 -1.88
C ASN A 65 -0.88 -13.04 -2.11
N PRO A 66 -0.97 -13.92 -1.10
CA PRO A 66 -0.54 -15.32 -1.17
C PRO A 66 -1.31 -16.20 -2.16
N ALA A 67 -2.47 -15.75 -2.63
CA ALA A 67 -3.38 -16.63 -3.38
C ALA A 67 -3.37 -16.42 -4.91
N VAL A 68 -2.61 -15.43 -5.42
CA VAL A 68 -2.54 -15.15 -6.86
C VAL A 68 -1.37 -15.83 -7.55
N ARG A 69 -0.33 -16.20 -6.78
CA ARG A 69 0.84 -16.93 -7.29
C ARG A 69 1.36 -17.86 -6.22
N ASP A 70 1.94 -19.00 -6.65
CA ASP A 70 2.66 -19.87 -5.76
C ASP A 70 3.79 -19.10 -5.03
N VAL A 71 4.04 -19.48 -3.77
CA VAL A 71 5.05 -18.81 -2.95
C VAL A 71 6.46 -18.93 -3.52
N THR A 72 6.80 -20.06 -4.15
CA THR A 72 8.11 -20.25 -4.76
C THR A 72 8.28 -19.38 -6.00
N VAL A 73 7.21 -19.21 -6.80
CA VAL A 73 7.21 -18.31 -7.95
C VAL A 73 7.37 -16.86 -7.48
N SER A 74 6.61 -16.44 -6.48
CA SER A 74 6.71 -15.09 -5.92
C SER A 74 8.09 -14.81 -5.32
N ALA A 75 8.63 -15.74 -4.54
CA ALA A 75 9.97 -15.61 -3.95
C ALA A 75 11.05 -15.52 -5.03
N SER A 76 10.95 -16.34 -6.09
CA SER A 76 11.88 -16.31 -7.23
C SER A 76 11.81 -15.00 -8.01
N LEU A 77 10.59 -14.48 -8.27
CA LEU A 77 10.40 -13.19 -8.94
C LEU A 77 11.08 -12.06 -8.16
N PHE A 78 10.82 -11.97 -6.86
CA PHE A 78 11.39 -10.92 -6.02
C PHE A 78 12.91 -11.07 -5.87
N ALA A 79 13.44 -12.29 -5.69
CA ALA A 79 14.89 -12.52 -5.64
C ALA A 79 15.58 -12.10 -6.94
N THR A 80 15.02 -12.48 -8.09
CA THR A 80 15.56 -12.10 -9.40
C THR A 80 15.52 -10.57 -9.61
N LEU A 81 14.39 -9.95 -9.32
CA LEU A 81 14.25 -8.49 -9.44
C LEU A 81 15.15 -7.75 -8.44
N ASN A 82 15.33 -8.29 -7.24
CA ASN A 82 16.21 -7.69 -6.23
C ASN A 82 17.66 -7.70 -6.70
N LEU A 83 18.13 -8.82 -7.27
CA LEU A 83 19.45 -8.91 -7.91
C LEU A 83 19.58 -7.91 -9.07
N ALA A 84 18.60 -7.89 -9.98
CA ALA A 84 18.63 -7.03 -11.17
C ALA A 84 18.56 -5.53 -10.82
N SER A 85 17.91 -5.16 -9.73
CA SER A 85 17.76 -3.78 -9.28
C SER A 85 18.86 -3.30 -8.31
N GLY A 86 19.79 -4.19 -7.89
CA GLY A 86 20.79 -3.86 -6.88
C GLY A 86 20.22 -3.67 -5.48
N GLY A 87 19.34 -4.58 -5.04
CA GLY A 87 18.82 -4.60 -3.68
C GLY A 87 17.67 -3.62 -3.41
N ARG A 88 16.95 -3.16 -4.46
CA ARG A 88 15.90 -2.12 -4.33
C ARG A 88 14.47 -2.64 -4.26
N MET A 89 14.25 -3.96 -4.19
CA MET A 89 12.89 -4.51 -4.18
C MET A 89 12.28 -4.56 -2.78
N GLU A 90 10.97 -4.30 -2.73
CA GLU A 90 10.13 -4.34 -1.53
C GLU A 90 8.91 -5.23 -1.78
N LEU A 91 8.61 -6.16 -0.87
CA LEU A 91 7.37 -6.94 -0.94
C LEU A 91 6.28 -6.25 -0.14
N GLY A 92 5.35 -5.57 -0.81
CA GLY A 92 4.10 -5.17 -0.19
C GLY A 92 3.04 -6.26 -0.36
N ILE A 93 2.50 -6.78 0.75
CA ILE A 93 1.61 -7.93 0.75
C ILE A 93 0.41 -7.75 1.69
N GLY A 94 -0.74 -8.26 1.27
CA GLY A 94 -1.96 -8.30 2.06
C GLY A 94 -2.72 -9.61 1.85
N ARG A 95 -3.96 -9.65 2.34
CA ARG A 95 -4.81 -10.85 2.21
C ARG A 95 -5.45 -11.00 0.83
N GLY A 96 -5.42 -9.99 0.00
CA GLY A 96 -6.10 -9.91 -1.29
C GLY A 96 -7.53 -9.36 -1.17
N ASP A 97 -7.81 -8.29 -1.89
CA ASP A 97 -9.13 -7.70 -2.05
C ASP A 97 -9.56 -7.76 -3.53
N SER A 98 -9.30 -6.73 -4.33
CA SER A 98 -9.74 -6.63 -5.73
C SER A 98 -9.31 -7.83 -6.59
N SER A 99 -8.05 -8.29 -6.48
CA SER A 99 -7.53 -9.46 -7.19
C SER A 99 -8.26 -10.78 -6.91
N ARG A 100 -8.96 -10.87 -5.77
CA ARG A 100 -9.72 -12.06 -5.35
C ARG A 100 -11.21 -11.87 -5.54
N ARG A 101 -11.74 -10.72 -5.11
CA ARG A 101 -13.19 -10.47 -5.10
C ARG A 101 -13.76 -10.30 -6.50
N VAL A 102 -13.01 -9.77 -7.45
CA VAL A 102 -13.42 -9.73 -8.88
C VAL A 102 -13.66 -11.14 -9.45
N LEU A 103 -13.03 -12.16 -8.88
CA LEU A 103 -13.23 -13.59 -9.19
C LEU A 103 -14.26 -14.26 -8.28
N GLY A 104 -15.00 -13.52 -7.46
CA GLY A 104 -15.93 -14.07 -6.47
C GLY A 104 -15.27 -14.82 -5.31
N LYS A 105 -13.94 -14.67 -5.11
CA LYS A 105 -13.18 -15.38 -4.08
C LYS A 105 -12.97 -14.50 -2.85
N LYS A 106 -12.96 -15.14 -1.66
CA LYS A 106 -12.65 -14.45 -0.39
C LYS A 106 -11.16 -14.14 -0.26
N PRO A 107 -10.77 -13.09 0.49
CA PRO A 107 -9.38 -12.88 0.91
C PRO A 107 -8.78 -14.12 1.58
N THR A 108 -7.47 -14.32 1.46
CA THR A 108 -6.77 -15.43 2.14
C THR A 108 -6.76 -15.26 3.66
N THR A 109 -6.41 -16.32 4.39
CA THR A 109 -6.32 -16.26 5.86
C THR A 109 -5.04 -15.55 6.33
N LEU A 110 -4.99 -15.15 7.60
CA LEU A 110 -3.78 -14.56 8.19
C LEU A 110 -2.68 -15.60 8.35
N GLU A 111 -3.05 -16.84 8.66
CA GLU A 111 -2.12 -17.97 8.76
C GLU A 111 -1.41 -18.23 7.43
N ASN A 112 -2.15 -18.22 6.32
CA ASN A 112 -1.56 -18.34 4.98
C ASN A 112 -0.65 -17.16 4.63
N LEU A 113 -0.98 -15.95 5.10
CA LEU A 113 -0.15 -14.77 4.91
C LEU A 113 1.17 -14.89 5.70
N GLU A 114 1.10 -15.31 6.97
CA GLU A 114 2.28 -15.51 7.81
C GLU A 114 3.20 -16.61 7.25
N GLU A 115 2.62 -17.73 6.84
CA GLU A 115 3.37 -18.84 6.24
C GLU A 115 4.02 -18.45 4.91
N PHE A 116 3.29 -17.72 4.05
CA PHE A 116 3.84 -17.20 2.81
C PHE A 116 5.08 -16.31 3.07
N VAL A 117 4.99 -15.37 4.02
CA VAL A 117 6.11 -14.47 4.36
C VAL A 117 7.27 -15.27 4.95
N ARG A 118 7.01 -16.29 5.77
CA ARG A 118 8.04 -17.17 6.33
C ARG A 118 8.81 -17.90 5.22
N ILE A 119 8.11 -18.53 4.28
CA ILE A 119 8.70 -19.24 3.15
C ILE A 119 9.46 -18.28 2.24
N PHE A 120 8.82 -17.15 1.87
CA PHE A 120 9.42 -16.09 1.06
C PHE A 120 10.78 -15.64 1.60
N ARG A 121 10.84 -15.30 2.90
CA ARG A 121 12.09 -14.87 3.53
C ARG A 121 13.16 -15.93 3.52
N ASN A 122 12.82 -17.17 3.84
CA ASN A 122 13.79 -18.26 3.90
C ASN A 122 14.35 -18.59 2.51
N LEU A 123 13.51 -18.65 1.48
CA LEU A 123 13.97 -18.91 0.10
C LEU A 123 14.87 -17.78 -0.41
N ASN A 124 14.50 -16.50 -0.18
CA ASN A 124 15.34 -15.35 -0.56
C ASN A 124 16.67 -15.34 0.20
N ALA A 125 16.68 -15.77 1.47
CA ALA A 125 17.90 -15.92 2.26
C ALA A 125 18.76 -17.14 1.86
N GLY A 126 18.38 -17.91 0.84
CA GLY A 126 19.10 -19.12 0.42
C GLY A 126 18.99 -20.29 1.41
N LYS A 127 18.05 -20.24 2.34
CA LYS A 127 17.79 -21.31 3.31
C LYS A 127 16.90 -22.40 2.71
N THR A 128 17.08 -23.63 3.17
CA THR A 128 16.19 -24.73 2.83
C THR A 128 14.87 -24.61 3.61
N VAL A 129 13.74 -24.74 2.91
CA VAL A 129 12.40 -24.89 3.47
C VAL A 129 11.82 -26.23 3.08
N ASP A 130 11.12 -26.86 3.97
CA ASP A 130 10.29 -28.02 3.64
C ASP A 130 8.99 -27.52 3.00
N LEU A 131 8.70 -27.97 1.79
CA LEU A 131 7.45 -27.73 1.09
C LEU A 131 6.78 -29.09 0.83
N GLU A 132 5.79 -29.41 1.65
CA GLU A 132 5.03 -30.68 1.56
C GLU A 132 5.94 -31.93 1.53
N GLY A 133 6.97 -31.94 2.37
CA GLY A 133 7.95 -33.03 2.45
C GLY A 133 9.13 -32.92 1.46
N VAL A 134 9.19 -31.86 0.65
CA VAL A 134 10.27 -31.64 -0.33
C VAL A 134 11.20 -30.52 0.15
N PRO A 135 12.47 -30.81 0.50
CA PRO A 135 13.47 -29.79 0.83
C PRO A 135 13.75 -28.89 -0.38
N THR A 136 13.38 -27.61 -0.28
CA THR A 136 13.46 -26.64 -1.37
C THR A 136 14.32 -25.43 -0.98
N LYS A 137 15.21 -24.98 -1.85
CA LYS A 137 16.00 -23.75 -1.68
C LYS A 137 16.34 -23.12 -3.03
N PHE A 138 16.70 -21.84 -3.02
CA PHE A 138 17.26 -21.14 -4.19
C PHE A 138 18.81 -21.15 -4.12
N PRO A 139 19.50 -22.00 -4.89
CA PRO A 139 20.96 -22.08 -4.83
C PRO A 139 21.66 -20.86 -5.48
N TRP A 140 20.92 -20.03 -6.20
CA TRP A 140 21.41 -18.93 -7.02
C TRP A 140 21.20 -17.54 -6.36
N THR A 141 20.47 -17.45 -5.24
CA THR A 141 20.26 -16.17 -4.55
C THR A 141 21.53 -15.71 -3.83
N ASN A 142 21.71 -14.38 -3.72
CA ASN A 142 22.80 -13.77 -2.93
C ASN A 142 22.48 -13.68 -1.42
N GLY A 143 21.30 -14.11 -1.00
CA GLY A 143 20.87 -14.09 0.39
C GLY A 143 20.26 -12.73 0.87
N GLU A 144 20.19 -11.74 -0.02
CA GLU A 144 19.53 -10.47 0.27
C GLU A 144 18.00 -10.63 0.20
N VAL A 145 17.34 -10.40 1.32
CA VAL A 145 15.88 -10.57 1.46
C VAL A 145 15.20 -9.22 1.25
N PRO A 146 14.30 -9.08 0.26
CA PRO A 146 13.45 -7.90 0.14
C PRO A 146 12.65 -7.67 1.42
N ARG A 147 12.53 -6.41 1.84
CA ARG A 147 11.75 -6.04 3.03
C ARG A 147 10.27 -6.33 2.77
N VAL A 148 9.57 -6.69 3.82
CA VAL A 148 8.15 -7.09 3.77
C VAL A 148 7.28 -6.03 4.43
N TRP A 149 6.39 -5.43 3.66
CA TRP A 149 5.38 -4.48 4.10
C TRP A 149 4.01 -5.16 4.13
N VAL A 150 3.38 -5.19 5.27
CA VAL A 150 2.10 -5.90 5.45
C VAL A 150 0.95 -4.90 5.53
N ALA A 151 -0.03 -5.04 4.63
CA ALA A 151 -1.24 -4.23 4.66
C ALA A 151 -2.31 -4.84 5.57
N GLY A 152 -2.93 -4.02 6.40
CA GLY A 152 -3.99 -4.45 7.32
C GLY A 152 -4.86 -3.30 7.81
N TYR A 153 -6.10 -3.63 8.19
CA TYR A 153 -7.08 -2.68 8.72
C TYR A 153 -7.62 -3.05 10.09
N GLY A 154 -7.82 -4.33 10.35
CA GLY A 154 -8.44 -4.79 11.60
C GLY A 154 -7.43 -5.25 12.64
N PRO A 155 -7.82 -5.32 13.91
CA PRO A 155 -6.93 -5.67 15.03
C PRO A 155 -6.07 -6.91 14.79
N LYS A 156 -6.64 -8.01 14.29
CA LYS A 156 -5.88 -9.25 14.03
C LYS A 156 -4.85 -9.08 12.92
N ALA A 157 -5.22 -8.43 11.79
CA ALA A 157 -4.31 -8.20 10.66
C ALA A 157 -3.18 -7.24 11.03
N LEU A 158 -3.47 -6.22 11.86
CA LEU A 158 -2.47 -5.27 12.35
C LEU A 158 -1.48 -5.92 13.33
N ARG A 159 -1.95 -6.82 14.24
CA ARG A 159 -1.03 -7.64 15.05
C ARG A 159 -0.15 -8.53 14.17
N THR A 160 -0.73 -9.18 13.15
CA THR A 160 0.08 -9.94 12.17
C THR A 160 1.13 -9.05 11.50
N ALA A 161 0.77 -7.84 11.06
CA ALA A 161 1.76 -6.90 10.51
C ALA A 161 2.89 -6.61 11.50
N GLY A 162 2.59 -6.41 12.77
CA GLY A 162 3.59 -6.24 13.84
C GLY A 162 4.49 -7.45 14.03
N ARG A 163 3.93 -8.68 13.96
CA ARG A 163 4.70 -9.91 14.12
C ARG A 163 5.65 -10.18 12.96
N ILE A 164 5.23 -9.93 11.71
CA ILE A 164 5.99 -10.40 10.55
C ILE A 164 6.46 -9.29 9.59
N GLY A 165 5.92 -8.05 9.67
CA GLY A 165 6.26 -6.96 8.74
C GLY A 165 7.55 -6.24 9.11
N ASP A 166 8.33 -5.83 8.12
CA ASP A 166 9.39 -4.82 8.27
C ASP A 166 8.79 -3.42 8.12
N GLY A 167 7.60 -3.34 7.53
CA GLY A 167 6.74 -2.18 7.49
C GLY A 167 5.27 -2.56 7.55
N VAL A 168 4.41 -1.60 7.91
CA VAL A 168 2.95 -1.71 7.83
C VAL A 168 2.41 -0.70 6.82
N ILE A 169 1.41 -1.12 6.04
CA ILE A 169 0.71 -0.27 5.07
C ILE A 169 -0.70 0.04 5.58
N LEU A 170 -0.97 1.32 5.80
CA LEU A 170 -2.25 1.85 6.27
C LEU A 170 -2.84 2.77 5.20
N GLN A 171 -4.03 2.43 4.70
CA GLN A 171 -4.65 3.13 3.56
C GLN A 171 -5.60 4.24 4.03
N PHE A 172 -5.08 5.27 4.67
CA PHE A 172 -5.76 6.52 5.00
C PHE A 172 -4.76 7.58 5.49
N ALA A 173 -5.15 8.85 5.37
CA ALA A 173 -4.39 9.99 5.86
C ALA A 173 -5.03 10.60 7.13
N ASP A 174 -5.49 9.77 8.04
CA ASP A 174 -6.12 10.18 9.31
C ASP A 174 -5.18 9.85 10.48
N PRO A 175 -4.60 10.87 11.17
CA PRO A 175 -3.65 10.63 12.26
C PRO A 175 -4.23 9.84 13.44
N ASP A 176 -5.52 10.02 13.75
CA ASP A 176 -6.17 9.33 14.87
C ASP A 176 -6.38 7.84 14.54
N LEU A 177 -6.77 7.53 13.30
CA LEU A 177 -6.87 6.15 12.82
C LEU A 177 -5.50 5.50 12.71
N ILE A 178 -4.46 6.23 12.31
CA ILE A 178 -3.07 5.74 12.31
C ILE A 178 -2.65 5.32 13.72
N ASP A 179 -2.85 6.19 14.72
CA ASP A 179 -2.45 5.85 16.10
C ASP A 179 -3.21 4.64 16.64
N TRP A 180 -4.53 4.55 16.38
CA TRP A 180 -5.32 3.37 16.73
C TRP A 180 -4.77 2.10 16.09
N CYS A 181 -4.43 2.11 14.80
CA CYS A 181 -3.84 0.97 14.11
C CYS A 181 -2.48 0.59 14.71
N LEU A 182 -1.64 1.58 15.00
CA LEU A 182 -0.31 1.35 15.54
C LEU A 182 -0.34 0.74 16.94
N GLY A 183 -1.41 0.94 17.71
CA GLY A 183 -1.62 0.21 18.96
C GLY A 183 -1.53 -1.30 18.76
N PHE A 184 -2.24 -1.85 17.78
CA PHE A 184 -2.22 -3.28 17.47
C PHE A 184 -0.91 -3.75 16.82
N VAL A 185 -0.28 -2.91 16.00
CA VAL A 185 1.04 -3.24 15.44
C VAL A 185 2.10 -3.37 16.54
N ARG A 186 2.08 -2.46 17.55
CA ARG A 186 2.95 -2.53 18.73
C ARG A 186 2.70 -3.82 19.54
N GLU A 187 1.43 -4.18 19.74
CA GLU A 187 1.08 -5.44 20.41
C GLU A 187 1.65 -6.65 19.67
N GLY A 188 1.44 -6.75 18.35
CA GLY A 188 1.96 -7.84 17.53
C GLY A 188 3.49 -7.89 17.50
N ALA A 189 4.17 -6.75 17.45
CA ALA A 189 5.63 -6.68 17.55
C ALA A 189 6.11 -7.23 18.92
N LYS A 190 5.46 -6.81 20.00
CA LYS A 190 5.76 -7.29 21.37
C LYS A 190 5.55 -8.80 21.51
N GLU A 191 4.43 -9.34 20.98
CA GLU A 191 4.15 -10.78 20.96
C GLU A 191 5.27 -11.59 20.30
N ALA A 192 5.88 -11.04 19.25
CA ALA A 192 6.98 -11.67 18.50
C ALA A 192 8.38 -11.32 19.02
N GLY A 193 8.50 -10.58 20.14
CA GLY A 193 9.78 -10.14 20.69
C GLY A 193 10.53 -9.15 19.79
N ARG A 194 9.81 -8.41 18.94
CA ARG A 194 10.38 -7.45 17.99
C ARG A 194 10.34 -6.02 18.52
N ASP A 195 11.33 -5.23 18.15
CA ASP A 195 11.38 -3.80 18.43
C ASP A 195 10.49 -3.03 17.43
N PHE A 196 9.40 -2.45 17.93
CA PHE A 196 8.47 -1.66 17.12
C PHE A 196 9.16 -0.47 16.44
N SER A 197 10.19 0.13 17.03
CA SER A 197 10.89 1.28 16.45
C SER A 197 11.58 0.97 15.12
N LYS A 198 11.76 -0.31 14.80
CA LYS A 198 12.34 -0.80 13.53
C LYS A 198 11.29 -1.13 12.47
N ILE A 199 10.01 -1.03 12.81
CA ILE A 199 8.91 -1.24 11.87
C ILE A 199 8.55 0.09 11.22
N GLU A 200 8.68 0.18 9.92
CA GLU A 200 8.29 1.39 9.19
C GLU A 200 6.78 1.47 9.03
N VAL A 201 6.26 2.69 8.96
CA VAL A 201 4.82 2.95 8.86
C VAL A 201 4.53 3.75 7.60
N MET A 202 3.82 3.12 6.66
CA MET A 202 3.32 3.78 5.47
C MET A 202 1.87 4.22 5.69
N ALA A 203 1.60 5.52 5.55
CA ALA A 203 0.26 6.04 5.28
C ALA A 203 0.10 6.23 3.78
N ALA A 204 -0.94 5.66 3.18
CA ALA A 204 -1.18 5.73 1.75
C ALA A 204 -2.54 6.37 1.45
N ALA A 205 -2.56 7.43 0.64
CA ALA A 205 -3.77 8.13 0.23
C ALA A 205 -3.55 8.92 -1.07
N PRO A 206 -4.62 9.23 -1.83
CA PRO A 206 -4.54 10.20 -2.91
C PRO A 206 -4.41 11.62 -2.36
N VAL A 207 -3.87 12.49 -3.21
CA VAL A 207 -3.69 13.90 -2.89
C VAL A 207 -4.20 14.78 -4.02
N TRP A 208 -4.65 16.01 -3.67
CA TRP A 208 -5.00 17.03 -4.65
C TRP A 208 -4.73 18.42 -4.08
N ALA A 209 -3.66 19.05 -4.55
CA ALA A 209 -3.25 20.38 -4.08
C ALA A 209 -3.98 21.47 -4.89
N SER A 210 -4.99 22.12 -4.27
CA SER A 210 -5.79 23.17 -4.89
C SER A 210 -6.56 23.97 -3.83
N ASP A 211 -6.79 25.25 -4.10
CA ASP A 211 -7.70 26.09 -3.31
C ASP A 211 -9.19 25.77 -3.58
N ASP A 212 -9.49 25.15 -4.73
CA ASP A 212 -10.84 24.66 -5.06
C ASP A 212 -11.07 23.29 -4.42
N LEU A 213 -11.57 23.32 -3.19
CA LEU A 213 -11.88 22.11 -2.41
C LEU A 213 -12.98 21.25 -3.04
N LYS A 214 -13.93 21.87 -3.77
CA LYS A 214 -15.00 21.11 -4.43
C LYS A 214 -14.40 20.18 -5.49
N THR A 215 -13.64 20.74 -6.41
CA THR A 215 -12.93 19.97 -7.44
C THR A 215 -11.94 18.98 -6.82
N ALA A 216 -11.19 19.40 -5.80
CA ALA A 216 -10.24 18.50 -5.10
C ALA A 216 -10.92 17.26 -4.53
N ARG A 217 -12.09 17.40 -3.90
CA ARG A 217 -12.85 16.27 -3.36
C ARG A 217 -13.30 15.30 -4.43
N GLU A 218 -13.81 15.79 -5.56
CA GLU A 218 -14.27 14.93 -6.65
C GLU A 218 -13.14 14.05 -7.21
N HIS A 219 -11.93 14.59 -7.35
CA HIS A 219 -10.79 13.85 -7.86
C HIS A 219 -10.30 12.71 -6.95
N VAL A 220 -10.58 12.77 -5.65
CA VAL A 220 -10.11 11.77 -4.67
C VAL A 220 -11.23 10.99 -3.97
N ARG A 221 -12.51 11.28 -4.25
CA ARG A 221 -13.70 10.65 -3.62
C ARG A 221 -13.75 9.14 -3.80
N TRP A 222 -13.15 8.61 -4.86
CA TRP A 222 -13.05 7.17 -5.11
C TRP A 222 -12.30 6.41 -4.00
N PHE A 223 -11.42 7.09 -3.28
CA PHE A 223 -10.53 6.43 -2.32
C PHE A 223 -11.24 5.94 -1.05
N PRO A 224 -12.05 6.72 -0.33
CA PRO A 224 -12.86 6.18 0.77
C PRO A 224 -13.81 5.06 0.31
N ALA A 225 -14.30 5.09 -0.92
CA ALA A 225 -15.09 4.00 -1.48
C ALA A 225 -14.27 2.69 -1.58
N LEU A 226 -13.00 2.76 -2.00
CA LEU A 226 -12.07 1.63 -1.94
C LEU A 226 -11.90 1.13 -0.50
N VAL A 227 -11.60 2.02 0.44
CA VAL A 227 -11.42 1.68 1.86
C VAL A 227 -12.64 0.99 2.45
N SER A 228 -13.85 1.38 1.99
CA SER A 228 -15.11 0.80 2.46
C SER A 228 -15.20 -0.72 2.29
N ASN A 229 -14.52 -1.31 1.30
CA ASN A 229 -14.47 -2.76 1.11
C ASN A 229 -13.86 -3.48 2.34
N HIS A 230 -12.80 -2.90 2.87
CA HIS A 230 -12.14 -3.43 4.08
C HIS A 230 -12.96 -3.17 5.33
N VAL A 231 -13.61 -2.00 5.41
CA VAL A 231 -14.48 -1.65 6.54
C VAL A 231 -15.69 -2.59 6.62
N MET A 232 -16.29 -2.96 5.48
CA MET A 232 -17.37 -3.95 5.45
C MET A 232 -16.93 -5.33 6.00
N ASP A 233 -15.71 -5.73 5.72
CA ASP A 233 -15.13 -6.94 6.31
C ASP A 233 -14.94 -6.82 7.84
N LEU A 234 -14.59 -5.63 8.34
CA LEU A 234 -14.40 -5.39 9.76
C LEU A 234 -15.73 -5.43 10.51
N ILE A 235 -16.73 -4.68 10.06
CA ILE A 235 -18.05 -4.65 10.74
C ILE A 235 -18.77 -5.99 10.71
N SER A 236 -18.39 -6.89 9.81
CA SER A 236 -18.91 -8.28 9.79
C SER A 236 -18.25 -9.20 10.83
N LYS A 237 -17.14 -8.79 11.47
CA LYS A 237 -16.29 -9.62 12.34
C LYS A 237 -16.07 -9.06 13.73
N TYR A 238 -16.22 -7.75 13.90
CA TYR A 238 -15.98 -7.03 15.14
C TYR A 238 -17.25 -6.31 15.58
N LYS A 239 -17.41 -6.13 16.87
CA LYS A 239 -18.51 -5.34 17.41
C LYS A 239 -18.26 -3.85 17.20
N PRO A 240 -19.31 -3.02 17.11
CA PRO A 240 -19.17 -1.57 16.91
C PRO A 240 -18.22 -0.88 17.89
N GLU A 241 -18.24 -1.28 19.16
CA GLU A 241 -17.41 -0.74 20.24
C GLU A 241 -15.91 -1.11 20.12
N GLU A 242 -15.57 -2.09 19.29
CA GLU A 242 -14.19 -2.51 19.04
C GLU A 242 -13.52 -1.71 17.90
N LEU A 243 -14.30 -0.92 17.17
CA LEU A 243 -13.85 -0.20 15.99
C LEU A 243 -14.09 1.31 16.13
N PRO A 244 -13.18 2.17 15.66
CA PRO A 244 -13.38 3.61 15.67
C PRO A 244 -14.63 4.01 14.86
N PRO A 245 -15.52 4.85 15.41
CA PRO A 245 -16.67 5.37 14.64
C PRO A 245 -16.26 6.05 13.33
N ALA A 246 -15.13 6.76 13.33
CA ALA A 246 -14.56 7.38 12.15
C ALA A 246 -14.26 6.41 11.01
N LEU A 247 -13.98 5.16 11.32
CA LEU A 247 -13.73 4.10 10.33
C LEU A 247 -15.03 3.44 9.85
N THR A 248 -16.07 3.40 10.66
CA THR A 248 -17.26 2.56 10.41
C THR A 248 -18.52 3.34 10.04
N SER A 249 -18.64 4.62 10.46
CA SER A 249 -19.87 5.38 10.28
C SER A 249 -20.23 5.68 8.81
N PHE A 250 -19.23 5.84 7.94
CA PHE A 250 -19.45 6.27 6.58
C PHE A 250 -19.96 5.18 5.62
N VAL A 251 -19.91 3.91 6.03
CA VAL A 251 -20.34 2.80 5.16
C VAL A 251 -21.81 2.41 5.33
N LYS A 252 -22.59 3.13 6.15
CA LYS A 252 -24.00 2.79 6.43
C LYS A 252 -24.87 2.78 5.18
N ASP A 253 -24.65 3.75 4.28
CA ASP A 253 -25.44 3.92 3.06
C ASP A 253 -24.75 3.34 1.83
N ARG A 254 -23.71 2.53 2.04
CA ARG A 254 -22.94 1.92 0.97
C ARG A 254 -23.75 0.88 0.21
N GLY A 255 -23.88 1.08 -1.10
CA GLY A 255 -24.45 0.13 -2.04
C GLY A 255 -23.50 -1.03 -2.41
N LYS A 256 -23.84 -1.72 -3.49
CA LYS A 256 -23.00 -2.76 -4.09
C LYS A 256 -21.76 -2.11 -4.73
N TYR A 257 -20.59 -2.68 -4.47
CA TYR A 257 -19.32 -2.22 -5.05
C TYR A 257 -19.01 -2.96 -6.35
N ASP A 258 -18.73 -2.20 -7.42
CA ASP A 258 -18.29 -2.75 -8.70
C ASP A 258 -16.76 -2.73 -8.80
N TYR A 259 -16.15 -3.91 -8.81
CA TYR A 259 -14.69 -4.06 -8.92
C TYR A 259 -14.14 -3.76 -10.32
N LEU A 260 -14.98 -3.70 -11.36
CA LEU A 260 -14.53 -3.29 -12.70
C LEU A 260 -14.25 -1.78 -12.76
N HIS A 261 -14.91 -1.00 -11.89
CA HIS A 261 -14.70 0.44 -11.70
C HIS A 261 -13.89 0.75 -10.42
N HIS A 262 -12.98 -0.18 -10.05
CA HIS A 262 -12.15 -0.04 -8.86
C HIS A 262 -11.11 1.07 -9.00
N CYS A 263 -11.03 1.99 -8.02
CA CYS A 263 -10.13 3.16 -8.03
C CYS A 263 -10.36 4.09 -9.25
N GLU A 264 -11.60 4.33 -9.63
CA GLU A 264 -11.95 5.18 -10.76
C GLU A 264 -12.57 6.50 -10.28
N VAL A 265 -12.02 7.62 -10.77
CA VAL A 265 -12.56 8.96 -10.50
C VAL A 265 -13.96 9.08 -11.14
N GLY A 266 -14.95 9.57 -10.36
CA GLY A 266 -16.32 9.73 -10.83
C GLY A 266 -17.16 8.45 -10.88
N SER A 267 -16.63 7.32 -10.36
CA SER A 267 -17.39 6.07 -10.29
C SER A 267 -18.56 6.14 -9.31
N ASP A 268 -19.68 5.51 -9.64
CA ASP A 268 -20.87 5.33 -8.78
C ASP A 268 -20.53 4.60 -7.47
N ASN A 269 -19.43 3.87 -7.42
CA ASN A 269 -18.90 3.30 -6.18
C ASN A 269 -18.73 4.31 -5.05
N ALA A 270 -18.59 5.60 -5.37
CA ALA A 270 -18.30 6.68 -4.43
C ALA A 270 -19.50 7.54 -4.05
N GLU A 271 -20.70 7.29 -4.54
CA GLU A 271 -21.90 8.13 -4.31
C GLU A 271 -22.25 8.32 -2.82
N PHE A 272 -22.01 7.30 -2.00
CA PHE A 272 -22.27 7.35 -0.55
C PHE A 272 -21.21 8.12 0.26
N VAL A 273 -20.09 8.49 -0.36
CA VAL A 273 -18.94 9.10 0.32
C VAL A 273 -19.18 10.61 0.50
N THR A 274 -19.26 11.06 1.75
CA THR A 274 -19.43 12.49 2.09
C THR A 274 -18.12 13.27 2.00
N ASP A 275 -18.21 14.58 1.87
CA ASP A 275 -17.07 15.49 1.86
C ASP A 275 -16.20 15.36 3.11
N GLU A 276 -16.83 15.21 4.30
CA GLU A 276 -16.12 15.03 5.56
C GLU A 276 -15.22 13.79 5.55
N VAL A 277 -15.70 12.69 4.97
CA VAL A 277 -14.92 11.44 4.85
C VAL A 277 -13.75 11.61 3.87
N VAL A 278 -13.95 12.32 2.77
CA VAL A 278 -12.87 12.66 1.82
C VAL A 278 -11.81 13.50 2.52
N ASP A 279 -12.22 14.59 3.21
CA ASP A 279 -11.31 15.49 3.93
C ASP A 279 -10.49 14.75 4.99
N ARG A 280 -11.09 13.75 5.59
CA ARG A 280 -10.44 12.92 6.61
C ARG A 280 -9.43 11.94 6.02
N PHE A 281 -9.77 11.22 4.98
CA PHE A 281 -8.97 10.10 4.45
C PHE A 281 -7.93 10.51 3.41
N CYS A 282 -8.11 11.64 2.73
CA CYS A 282 -7.24 12.11 1.65
C CYS A 282 -6.42 13.34 2.07
N LEU A 283 -5.44 13.73 1.27
CA LEU A 283 -4.77 15.05 1.40
C LEU A 283 -5.28 15.98 0.30
N ILE A 284 -6.08 16.95 0.67
CA ILE A 284 -6.64 17.94 -0.26
C ILE A 284 -6.50 19.36 0.30
N GLY A 285 -6.61 20.34 -0.57
CA GLY A 285 -6.55 21.75 -0.23
C GLY A 285 -5.26 22.44 -0.63
N PRO A 286 -5.02 23.66 -0.15
CA PRO A 286 -3.78 24.39 -0.37
C PRO A 286 -2.55 23.62 0.12
N VAL A 287 -1.38 23.87 -0.44
CA VAL A 287 -0.11 23.25 -0.06
C VAL A 287 0.15 23.27 1.45
N GLU A 288 -0.23 24.37 2.10
CA GLU A 288 -0.05 24.51 3.54
C GLU A 288 -0.87 23.49 4.35
N GLU A 289 -2.09 23.16 3.91
CA GLU A 289 -2.91 22.13 4.55
C GLU A 289 -2.29 20.73 4.33
N HIS A 290 -1.67 20.49 3.18
CA HIS A 290 -0.88 19.27 2.97
C HIS A 290 0.26 19.18 3.98
N ARG A 291 1.07 20.23 4.16
CA ARG A 291 2.16 20.26 5.15
C ARG A 291 1.65 20.00 6.57
N LYS A 292 0.62 20.69 7.00
CA LYS A 292 0.02 20.51 8.34
C LYS A 292 -0.43 19.07 8.57
N LYS A 293 -1.11 18.48 7.60
CA LYS A 293 -1.60 17.10 7.72
C LYS A 293 -0.47 16.08 7.70
N LEU A 294 0.53 16.27 6.85
CA LEU A 294 1.73 15.44 6.80
C LEU A 294 2.54 15.52 8.10
N ASP A 295 2.66 16.70 8.71
CA ASP A 295 3.31 16.85 10.02
C ASP A 295 2.55 16.11 11.13
N ARG A 296 1.22 16.17 11.12
CA ARG A 296 0.38 15.39 12.06
C ARG A 296 0.57 13.88 11.85
N LEU A 297 0.61 13.41 10.60
CA LEU A 297 0.88 12.00 10.28
C LEU A 297 2.27 11.58 10.75
N ARG A 298 3.30 12.40 10.50
CA ARG A 298 4.67 12.16 10.99
C ARG A 298 4.71 12.06 12.51
N ASN A 299 4.03 12.96 13.21
CA ASN A 299 3.96 12.96 14.68
C ASN A 299 3.18 11.73 15.21
N ALA A 300 2.23 11.18 14.46
CA ALA A 300 1.54 9.93 14.76
C ALA A 300 2.40 8.68 14.49
N GLY A 301 3.61 8.84 13.92
CA GLY A 301 4.57 7.76 13.69
C GLY A 301 4.72 7.31 12.24
N VAL A 302 4.12 8.01 11.28
CA VAL A 302 4.28 7.72 9.85
C VAL A 302 5.72 8.02 9.42
N THR A 303 6.40 7.02 8.86
CA THR A 303 7.77 7.12 8.33
C THR A 303 7.80 7.33 6.83
N GLN A 304 6.77 6.85 6.11
CA GLN A 304 6.58 7.02 4.67
C GLN A 304 5.15 7.49 4.35
N PHE A 305 5.01 8.58 3.60
CA PHE A 305 3.74 8.94 2.98
C PHE A 305 3.73 8.51 1.52
N ASN A 306 2.75 7.69 1.13
CA ASN A 306 2.65 7.12 -0.20
C ASN A 306 1.44 7.69 -0.94
N ILE A 307 1.70 8.37 -2.06
CA ILE A 307 0.65 8.98 -2.89
C ILE A 307 0.06 7.92 -3.82
N TYR A 308 -1.25 7.71 -3.78
CA TYR A 308 -1.96 7.04 -4.85
C TYR A 308 -2.06 7.98 -6.06
N LEU A 309 -1.11 7.82 -6.98
CA LEU A 309 -0.91 8.69 -8.13
C LEU A 309 -1.83 8.28 -9.29
N MET A 310 -3.14 8.54 -9.13
CA MET A 310 -4.19 8.10 -10.07
C MET A 310 -5.46 8.96 -9.99
N SER A 311 -5.31 10.25 -9.67
CA SER A 311 -6.44 11.18 -9.50
C SER A 311 -6.64 12.11 -10.71
N GLY A 312 -5.83 11.96 -11.77
CA GLY A 312 -6.03 12.62 -13.07
C GLY A 312 -5.08 13.80 -13.37
N ASP A 313 -4.18 14.16 -12.47
CA ASP A 313 -3.17 15.25 -12.71
C ASP A 313 -1.81 14.83 -12.09
N GLU A 314 -1.34 13.65 -12.53
CA GLU A 314 -0.22 12.95 -11.93
C GLU A 314 1.07 13.76 -12.01
N GLU A 315 1.40 14.29 -13.21
CA GLU A 315 2.62 15.05 -13.45
C GLU A 315 2.66 16.33 -12.60
N LYS A 316 1.55 17.06 -12.54
CA LYS A 316 1.44 18.28 -11.72
C LYS A 316 1.51 17.96 -10.22
N THR A 317 0.94 16.84 -9.79
CA THR A 317 1.07 16.38 -8.41
C THR A 317 2.54 16.16 -8.05
N LEU A 318 3.32 15.49 -8.92
CA LEU A 318 4.75 15.29 -8.71
C LEU A 318 5.52 16.62 -8.68
N GLU A 319 5.21 17.57 -9.57
CA GLU A 319 5.84 18.90 -9.62
C GLU A 319 5.55 19.73 -8.36
N VAL A 320 4.29 19.75 -7.91
CA VAL A 320 3.91 20.45 -6.67
C VAL A 320 4.63 19.86 -5.46
N TYR A 321 4.67 18.52 -5.35
CA TYR A 321 5.35 17.87 -4.24
C TYR A 321 6.85 18.10 -4.28
N GLN A 322 7.47 18.00 -5.44
CA GLN A 322 8.91 18.30 -5.63
C GLN A 322 9.27 19.70 -5.17
N ARG A 323 8.47 20.70 -5.55
CA ARG A 323 8.79 22.11 -5.29
C ARG A 323 8.42 22.55 -3.87
N GLU A 324 7.26 22.09 -3.37
CA GLU A 324 6.64 22.68 -2.20
C GLU A 324 6.63 21.75 -0.97
N ILE A 325 6.67 20.44 -1.14
CA ILE A 325 6.48 19.50 -0.04
C ILE A 325 7.80 18.78 0.32
N LEU A 326 8.42 18.09 -0.63
CA LEU A 326 9.61 17.26 -0.37
C LEU A 326 10.76 18.02 0.28
N PRO A 327 11.08 19.28 -0.11
CA PRO A 327 12.16 20.03 0.53
C PRO A 327 11.96 20.25 2.04
N HIS A 328 10.71 20.30 2.49
CA HIS A 328 10.37 20.46 3.91
C HIS A 328 10.67 19.21 4.75
N TYR A 329 10.77 18.04 4.12
CA TYR A 329 11.01 16.75 4.76
C TYR A 329 12.38 16.14 4.41
N ALA A 330 13.17 16.79 3.55
CA ALA A 330 14.54 16.38 3.24
C ALA A 330 15.39 16.31 4.52
N LYS A 331 16.15 15.21 4.66
CA LYS A 331 17.07 15.01 5.80
C LYS A 331 18.37 15.78 5.58
#